data_6b5cbbe6cdb67cecdd551b82940db1b9
#
_entry.id   6b5cbbe6cdb67cecdd551b82940db1b9
#
_cell.length_a   1.000
_cell.length_b   1.000
_cell.length_c   1.000
_cell.angle_alpha   90.00
_cell.angle_beta   90.00
_cell.angle_gamma   90.00
#
_symmetry.space_group_name_H-M   'P 1'
#
loop_
_entity.id
_entity.type
_entity.pdbx_description
1 polymer ?
#
loop_
_entity_poly.entity_id
_entity_poly.type
_entity_poly.pdbx_seq_one_letter_code
_entity_poly.pdbx_strand_id
1 'polypeptide(L)'
;MPGTNRMSAYFRRRVPAFVAAAMTLLSIQGCSDPTLQPWHTERLTAEFSVEKVDEIHSFDDYLRLEDELFAQLEEAVYAHTATGPEYALLRYSAGSAADPRRRQPNWNRSFELSVDAPTGGVLLLHGMSDSPYSLRAMAETFEQRGYQVLGLRLPGHGTAPSGLTRVSWQDMAVAVRLGMRHLSARVGDKPIHIVGYSTGAPLALDFALDALQGDTSPAPASLILISPAIGISPAAVLATWKRRLSIMPGLGGLAWLQLQPEFDPYKYNSFATNAGEQVHRLTRAVARRIAAREGSDSGAM
;
A
#
# COMPACT_ATOMS: atom_id res chain seq x y z
N MET A 1 28.23 -9.96 68.20
CA MET A 1 28.55 -9.08 67.05
C MET A 1 27.38 -9.10 66.11
N PRO A 2 26.61 -8.02 65.91
CA PRO A 2 25.51 -7.98 64.96
C PRO A 2 25.89 -7.11 63.76
N GLY A 3 25.72 -7.64 62.57
CA GLY A 3 25.99 -6.86 61.37
C GLY A 3 25.54 -7.57 60.10
N THR A 4 24.23 -7.57 59.85
CA THR A 4 23.68 -7.78 58.48
C THR A 4 22.19 -7.46 58.51
N ASN A 5 21.79 -6.24 58.21
CA ASN A 5 20.42 -5.94 57.75
C ASN A 5 20.22 -4.46 57.40
N ARG A 6 21.08 -3.89 56.53
CA ARG A 6 20.84 -2.52 56.02
C ARG A 6 20.70 -2.42 54.48
N MET A 7 20.86 -3.49 53.71
CA MET A 7 20.77 -3.43 52.25
C MET A 7 19.39 -3.75 51.68
N SER A 8 18.51 -4.38 52.47
CA SER A 8 17.16 -4.77 51.99
C SER A 8 16.12 -3.66 52.03
N ALA A 9 16.35 -2.60 52.80
CA ALA A 9 15.37 -1.50 52.93
C ALA A 9 15.50 -0.42 51.84
N TYR A 10 16.63 -0.35 51.15
CA TYR A 10 16.88 0.67 50.11
C TYR A 10 16.26 0.32 48.76
N PHE A 11 16.07 -0.97 48.48
CA PHE A 11 15.50 -1.43 47.21
C PHE A 11 13.96 -1.42 47.15
N ARG A 12 13.28 -1.48 48.31
CA ARG A 12 11.81 -1.51 48.33
C ARG A 12 11.12 -0.13 48.22
N ARG A 13 11.82 0.98 48.36
CA ARG A 13 11.23 2.34 48.30
C ARG A 13 11.42 3.08 46.99
N ARG A 14 12.23 2.58 46.06
CA ARG A 14 12.49 3.29 44.76
C ARG A 14 11.72 2.74 43.55
N VAL A 15 11.23 1.52 43.64
CA VAL A 15 10.46 0.91 42.52
C VAL A 15 9.12 1.61 42.26
N PRO A 16 8.33 2.02 43.30
CA PRO A 16 7.08 2.72 43.04
C PRO A 16 7.27 4.16 42.51
N ALA A 17 8.39 4.81 42.83
CA ALA A 17 8.66 6.18 42.39
C ALA A 17 9.06 6.24 40.89
N PHE A 18 9.77 5.24 40.40
CA PHE A 18 10.11 5.15 38.95
C PHE A 18 8.92 4.78 38.08
N VAL A 19 8.02 3.93 38.57
CA VAL A 19 6.79 3.59 37.83
C VAL A 19 5.82 4.77 37.81
N ALA A 20 5.71 5.50 38.95
CA ALA A 20 4.88 6.72 39.00
C ALA A 20 5.48 7.85 38.13
N ALA A 21 6.80 8.03 38.09
CA ALA A 21 7.46 9.02 37.22
C ALA A 21 7.34 8.66 35.73
N ALA A 22 7.39 7.36 35.37
CA ALA A 22 7.16 6.92 34.01
C ALA A 22 5.70 7.12 33.57
N MET A 23 4.72 6.92 34.45
CA MET A 23 3.32 7.22 34.15
C MET A 23 3.04 8.74 34.09
N THR A 24 3.74 9.57 34.86
CA THR A 24 3.57 11.04 34.84
C THR A 24 4.25 11.67 33.61
N LEU A 25 5.30 11.04 33.05
CA LEU A 25 5.93 11.47 31.80
C LEU A 25 5.12 11.10 30.56
N LEU A 26 4.23 10.09 30.63
CA LEU A 26 3.28 9.79 29.56
C LEU A 26 2.08 10.76 29.51
N SER A 27 1.85 11.55 30.58
CA SER A 27 0.71 12.45 30.66
C SER A 27 1.02 13.91 30.30
N ILE A 28 2.24 14.27 29.87
CA ILE A 28 2.64 15.66 29.55
C ILE A 28 2.73 15.92 28.03
N GLN A 29 2.41 14.95 27.17
CA GLN A 29 2.16 15.23 25.77
C GLN A 29 0.67 15.47 25.56
N GLY A 30 0.21 16.63 25.97
CA GLY A 30 -1.04 17.25 25.47
C GLY A 30 -0.87 17.68 24.01
N CYS A 31 -0.47 16.78 23.15
CA CYS A 31 -0.81 16.86 21.72
C CYS A 31 -2.26 16.42 21.66
N SER A 32 -3.17 17.34 21.34
CA SER A 32 -4.50 16.97 20.85
C SER A 32 -4.31 15.87 19.83
N ASP A 33 -4.87 14.68 20.06
CA ASP A 33 -4.89 13.62 19.06
C ASP A 33 -5.38 14.25 17.74
N PRO A 34 -4.63 14.13 16.64
CA PRO A 34 -5.07 14.72 15.39
C PRO A 34 -6.44 14.15 15.07
N THR A 35 -7.42 15.02 14.90
CA THR A 35 -8.81 14.63 14.66
C THR A 35 -8.87 13.82 13.37
N LEU A 36 -9.24 12.56 13.49
CA LEU A 36 -9.44 11.68 12.33
C LEU A 36 -10.58 12.24 11.47
N GLN A 37 -10.35 12.29 10.18
CA GLN A 37 -11.30 12.80 9.20
C GLN A 37 -11.98 11.64 8.46
N PRO A 38 -13.07 11.86 7.70
CA PRO A 38 -13.76 10.79 6.96
C PRO A 38 -12.80 9.92 6.14
N TRP A 39 -11.83 10.48 5.44
CA TRP A 39 -10.85 9.72 4.64
C TRP A 39 -9.90 8.86 5.48
N HIS A 40 -9.84 9.04 6.80
CA HIS A 40 -9.10 8.18 7.72
C HIS A 40 -9.96 7.05 8.30
N THR A 41 -11.28 7.23 8.40
CA THR A 41 -12.18 6.35 9.15
C THR A 41 -13.14 5.55 8.27
N GLU A 42 -13.60 6.14 7.16
CA GLU A 42 -14.59 5.52 6.33
C GLU A 42 -14.06 4.24 5.65
N ARG A 43 -14.90 3.21 5.70
CA ARG A 43 -14.60 1.95 5.07
C ARG A 43 -15.26 1.85 3.70
N LEU A 44 -14.45 1.86 2.66
CA LEU A 44 -14.92 1.57 1.31
C LEU A 44 -14.95 0.05 1.10
N THR A 45 -16.14 -0.53 1.08
CA THR A 45 -16.33 -1.99 1.10
C THR A 45 -16.17 -2.65 -0.26
N ALA A 46 -16.23 -1.86 -1.35
CA ALA A 46 -15.98 -2.33 -2.70
C ALA A 46 -14.48 -2.53 -3.00
N GLU A 47 -13.59 -2.34 -2.01
CA GLU A 47 -12.17 -2.62 -2.23
C GLU A 47 -11.93 -4.09 -2.51
N PHE A 48 -11.02 -4.38 -3.47
CA PHE A 48 -10.61 -5.73 -3.82
C PHE A 48 -9.84 -6.39 -2.67
N SER A 49 -10.13 -7.66 -2.42
CA SER A 49 -9.39 -8.49 -1.50
C SER A 49 -9.34 -9.94 -2.00
N VAL A 50 -8.38 -10.72 -1.51
CA VAL A 50 -8.28 -12.16 -1.82
C VAL A 50 -9.53 -12.94 -1.44
N GLU A 51 -10.32 -12.47 -0.47
CA GLU A 51 -11.59 -13.08 -0.07
C GLU A 51 -12.66 -12.98 -1.17
N LYS A 52 -12.53 -12.02 -2.09
CA LYS A 52 -13.43 -11.81 -3.23
C LYS A 52 -12.90 -12.40 -4.54
N VAL A 53 -11.77 -13.08 -4.52
CA VAL A 53 -11.11 -13.57 -5.74
C VAL A 53 -12.00 -14.49 -6.56
N ASP A 54 -12.84 -15.28 -5.90
CA ASP A 54 -13.78 -16.19 -6.56
C ASP A 54 -14.93 -15.47 -7.29
N GLU A 55 -15.16 -14.20 -7.01
CA GLU A 55 -16.14 -13.33 -7.66
C GLU A 55 -15.53 -12.51 -8.83
N ILE A 56 -14.20 -12.46 -8.91
CA ILE A 56 -13.45 -11.64 -9.87
C ILE A 56 -12.75 -12.53 -10.89
N HIS A 57 -13.42 -12.81 -11.99
CA HIS A 57 -12.93 -13.74 -13.02
C HIS A 57 -12.08 -13.07 -14.10
N SER A 58 -12.21 -11.76 -14.26
CA SER A 58 -11.54 -10.97 -15.29
C SER A 58 -11.01 -9.64 -14.75
N PHE A 59 -10.18 -8.99 -15.53
CA PHE A 59 -9.75 -7.63 -15.22
C PHE A 59 -10.91 -6.62 -15.36
N ASP A 60 -11.88 -6.88 -16.23
CA ASP A 60 -13.09 -6.06 -16.36
C ASP A 60 -13.96 -6.14 -15.09
N ASP A 61 -13.99 -7.28 -14.39
CA ASP A 61 -14.62 -7.39 -13.06
C ASP A 61 -13.90 -6.53 -12.03
N TYR A 62 -12.57 -6.53 -12.07
CA TYR A 62 -11.75 -5.68 -11.23
C TYR A 62 -12.02 -4.18 -11.48
N LEU A 63 -12.17 -3.77 -12.74
CA LEU A 63 -12.51 -2.39 -13.08
C LEU A 63 -13.92 -2.00 -12.64
N ARG A 64 -14.91 -2.90 -12.76
CA ARG A 64 -16.27 -2.65 -12.22
C ARG A 64 -16.24 -2.45 -10.70
N LEU A 65 -15.49 -3.30 -9.98
CA LEU A 65 -15.31 -3.14 -8.53
C LEU A 65 -14.60 -1.81 -8.20
N GLU A 66 -13.65 -1.39 -9.04
CA GLU A 66 -13.01 -0.08 -8.92
C GLU A 66 -14.01 1.07 -9.14
N ASP A 67 -14.95 0.94 -10.10
CA ASP A 67 -16.00 1.95 -10.31
C ASP A 67 -16.91 2.07 -9.08
N GLU A 68 -17.34 0.97 -8.51
CA GLU A 68 -18.13 0.94 -7.27
C GLU A 68 -17.36 1.56 -6.10
N LEU A 69 -16.06 1.26 -6.00
CA LEU A 69 -15.18 1.81 -4.96
C LEU A 69 -15.08 3.34 -5.05
N PHE A 70 -14.94 3.89 -6.26
CA PHE A 70 -14.91 5.34 -6.45
C PHE A 70 -16.28 5.98 -6.22
N ALA A 71 -17.40 5.30 -6.49
CA ALA A 71 -18.72 5.76 -6.12
C ALA A 71 -18.90 5.82 -4.60
N GLN A 72 -18.44 4.81 -3.87
CA GLN A 72 -18.41 4.83 -2.41
C GLN A 72 -17.53 5.96 -1.85
N LEU A 73 -16.42 6.28 -2.50
CA LEU A 73 -15.56 7.40 -2.11
C LEU A 73 -16.31 8.74 -2.21
N GLU A 74 -17.10 8.94 -3.26
CA GLU A 74 -17.93 10.13 -3.42
C GLU A 74 -18.96 10.24 -2.29
N GLU A 75 -19.65 9.16 -1.99
CA GLU A 75 -20.71 9.13 -0.98
C GLU A 75 -20.18 9.23 0.44
N ALA A 76 -19.17 8.45 0.79
CA ALA A 76 -18.71 8.33 2.17
C ALA A 76 -17.68 9.40 2.57
N VAL A 77 -16.92 9.95 1.62
CA VAL A 77 -15.84 10.89 1.92
C VAL A 77 -16.12 12.28 1.39
N TYR A 78 -16.31 12.44 0.06
CA TYR A 78 -16.49 13.77 -0.52
C TYR A 78 -17.77 14.46 -0.04
N ALA A 79 -18.90 13.74 0.04
CA ALA A 79 -20.16 14.29 0.51
C ALA A 79 -20.12 14.75 1.97
N HIS A 80 -19.19 14.22 2.76
CA HIS A 80 -19.02 14.56 4.18
C HIS A 80 -17.80 15.46 4.44
N THR A 81 -17.14 15.94 3.40
CA THR A 81 -16.00 16.85 3.51
C THR A 81 -16.40 18.29 3.22
N ALA A 82 -16.05 19.19 4.13
CA ALA A 82 -16.35 20.60 3.98
C ALA A 82 -15.65 21.21 2.75
N THR A 83 -16.33 22.23 2.18
CA THR A 83 -15.85 23.00 1.03
C THR A 83 -15.73 24.48 1.41
N GLY A 84 -14.85 25.21 0.74
CA GLY A 84 -14.64 26.63 0.98
C GLY A 84 -13.20 27.06 0.74
N PRO A 85 -12.92 28.37 0.81
CA PRO A 85 -11.57 28.90 0.59
C PRO A 85 -10.52 28.32 1.52
N GLU A 86 -10.88 28.01 2.78
CA GLU A 86 -10.00 27.39 3.79
C GLU A 86 -9.60 25.95 3.44
N TYR A 87 -10.36 25.29 2.55
CA TYR A 87 -10.10 23.94 2.07
C TYR A 87 -9.54 23.90 0.63
N ALA A 88 -9.07 25.04 0.12
CA ALA A 88 -8.63 25.19 -1.28
C ALA A 88 -7.53 24.22 -1.73
N LEU A 89 -6.78 23.64 -0.79
CA LEU A 89 -5.71 22.66 -1.04
C LEU A 89 -6.03 21.26 -0.49
N LEU A 90 -7.26 21.02 -0.02
CA LEU A 90 -7.64 19.73 0.53
C LEU A 90 -8.11 18.79 -0.58
N ARG A 91 -7.47 17.64 -0.75
CA ARG A 91 -7.77 16.63 -1.78
C ARG A 91 -9.26 16.25 -1.84
N TYR A 92 -9.89 16.05 -0.69
CA TYR A 92 -11.28 15.59 -0.60
C TYR A 92 -12.32 16.74 -0.55
N SER A 93 -11.88 17.98 -0.59
CA SER A 93 -12.80 19.13 -0.71
C SER A 93 -13.17 19.34 -2.17
N ALA A 94 -14.46 19.25 -2.47
CA ALA A 94 -14.96 19.36 -3.84
C ALA A 94 -14.55 20.69 -4.47
N GLY A 95 -13.91 20.63 -5.64
CA GLY A 95 -13.47 21.79 -6.40
C GLY A 95 -12.17 22.45 -5.91
N SER A 96 -11.50 21.90 -4.89
CA SER A 96 -10.19 22.37 -4.45
C SER A 96 -9.12 22.22 -5.54
N ALA A 97 -7.97 22.87 -5.39
CA ALA A 97 -6.84 22.69 -6.32
C ALA A 97 -6.25 21.27 -6.29
N ALA A 98 -6.39 20.58 -5.17
CA ALA A 98 -5.93 19.20 -4.97
C ALA A 98 -7.00 18.14 -5.30
N ASP A 99 -8.23 18.53 -5.67
CA ASP A 99 -9.30 17.62 -6.04
C ASP A 99 -8.94 16.88 -7.35
N PRO A 100 -8.69 15.56 -7.34
CA PRO A 100 -8.30 14.80 -8.53
C PRO A 100 -9.43 14.73 -9.58
N ARG A 101 -10.70 14.92 -9.19
CA ARG A 101 -11.86 14.89 -10.09
C ARG A 101 -11.85 16.05 -11.10
N ARG A 102 -11.09 17.12 -10.83
CA ARG A 102 -10.88 18.23 -11.76
C ARG A 102 -9.95 17.89 -12.92
N ARG A 103 -9.34 16.73 -12.89
CA ARG A 103 -8.36 16.28 -13.89
C ARG A 103 -8.88 15.06 -14.63
N GLN A 104 -8.73 15.09 -15.95
CA GLN A 104 -9.10 13.97 -16.80
C GLN A 104 -7.88 13.53 -17.62
N PRO A 105 -7.62 12.23 -17.73
CA PRO A 105 -8.30 11.14 -17.01
C PRO A 105 -7.99 11.14 -15.51
N ASN A 106 -8.79 10.41 -14.72
CA ASN A 106 -8.52 10.24 -13.29
C ASN A 106 -7.39 9.23 -13.08
N TRP A 107 -6.18 9.71 -13.01
CA TRP A 107 -4.96 8.90 -12.86
C TRP A 107 -4.83 8.17 -11.50
N ASN A 108 -5.79 8.30 -10.60
CA ASN A 108 -5.88 7.48 -9.40
C ASN A 108 -6.47 6.09 -9.67
N ARG A 109 -7.04 5.90 -10.85
CA ARG A 109 -7.61 4.64 -11.32
C ARG A 109 -6.59 3.83 -12.11
N SER A 110 -6.88 2.55 -12.28
CA SER A 110 -6.22 1.75 -13.30
C SER A 110 -6.47 2.35 -14.68
N PHE A 111 -5.46 2.32 -15.52
CA PHE A 111 -5.57 2.83 -16.89
C PHE A 111 -4.86 1.92 -17.88
N GLU A 112 -5.34 1.92 -19.12
CA GLU A 112 -4.75 1.19 -20.22
C GLU A 112 -4.43 2.17 -21.36
N LEU A 113 -3.20 2.10 -21.91
CA LEU A 113 -2.81 2.78 -23.13
C LEU A 113 -2.65 1.72 -24.21
N SER A 114 -3.51 1.81 -25.23
CA SER A 114 -3.67 0.76 -26.24
C SER A 114 -3.07 1.15 -27.58
N VAL A 115 -2.40 0.22 -28.22
CA VAL A 115 -1.87 0.35 -29.58
C VAL A 115 -2.42 -0.77 -30.47
N ASP A 116 -2.66 -0.48 -31.76
CA ASP A 116 -3.32 -1.43 -32.69
C ASP A 116 -2.53 -2.73 -32.92
N ALA A 117 -1.20 -2.66 -32.94
CA ALA A 117 -0.33 -3.81 -33.16
C ALA A 117 0.84 -3.78 -32.15
N PRO A 118 0.58 -4.16 -30.88
CA PRO A 118 1.58 -4.02 -29.84
C PRO A 118 2.82 -4.89 -30.13
N THR A 119 4.01 -4.35 -29.83
CA THR A 119 5.27 -5.10 -29.88
C THR A 119 5.49 -5.94 -28.61
N GLY A 120 4.75 -5.64 -27.55
CA GLY A 120 4.75 -6.32 -26.27
C GLY A 120 3.82 -5.63 -25.28
N GLY A 121 3.80 -6.11 -24.03
CA GLY A 121 3.03 -5.54 -22.92
C GLY A 121 3.92 -4.95 -21.84
N VAL A 122 3.44 -3.94 -21.14
CA VAL A 122 4.09 -3.38 -19.93
C VAL A 122 3.07 -3.21 -18.83
N LEU A 123 3.32 -3.89 -17.70
CA LEU A 123 2.57 -3.68 -16.46
C LEU A 123 3.33 -2.71 -15.57
N LEU A 124 2.66 -1.65 -15.11
CA LEU A 124 3.22 -0.63 -14.24
C LEU A 124 2.62 -0.76 -12.83
N LEU A 125 3.48 -0.92 -11.82
CA LEU A 125 3.14 -1.10 -10.41
C LEU A 125 3.71 0.04 -9.58
N HIS A 126 2.84 0.87 -9.02
CA HIS A 126 3.21 2.04 -8.23
C HIS A 126 3.65 1.69 -6.79
N GLY A 127 4.10 2.69 -6.03
CA GLY A 127 4.54 2.57 -4.64
C GLY A 127 3.41 2.62 -3.61
N MET A 128 3.75 2.33 -2.33
CA MET A 128 2.83 2.46 -1.20
C MET A 128 2.43 3.92 -1.01
N SER A 129 1.16 4.15 -0.65
CA SER A 129 0.49 5.46 -0.54
C SER A 129 0.34 6.25 -1.86
N ASP A 130 0.82 5.72 -2.96
CA ASP A 130 0.85 6.34 -4.29
C ASP A 130 -0.36 5.90 -5.15
N SER A 131 -0.37 6.24 -6.41
CA SER A 131 -1.35 5.82 -7.40
C SER A 131 -0.69 5.57 -8.77
N PRO A 132 -1.38 5.02 -9.76
CA PRO A 132 -0.84 4.81 -11.11
C PRO A 132 -0.28 6.08 -11.76
N TYR A 133 -0.70 7.27 -11.30
CA TYR A 133 -0.18 8.57 -11.75
C TYR A 133 1.34 8.67 -11.75
N SER A 134 2.01 8.11 -10.74
CA SER A 134 3.47 8.24 -10.59
C SER A 134 4.25 7.65 -11.77
N LEU A 135 3.67 6.70 -12.48
CA LEU A 135 4.30 6.02 -13.61
C LEU A 135 3.72 6.44 -14.97
N ARG A 136 2.80 7.45 -15.03
CA ARG A 136 2.12 7.85 -16.27
C ARG A 136 3.08 8.29 -17.38
N ALA A 137 4.11 9.08 -17.06
CA ALA A 137 5.08 9.55 -18.07
C ALA A 137 5.88 8.39 -18.68
N MET A 138 6.11 7.35 -17.88
CA MET A 138 6.72 6.11 -18.36
C MET A 138 5.74 5.31 -19.23
N ALA A 139 4.45 5.27 -18.83
CA ALA A 139 3.40 4.66 -19.63
C ALA A 139 3.31 5.27 -21.04
N GLU A 140 3.23 6.60 -21.12
CA GLU A 140 3.22 7.36 -22.37
C GLU A 140 4.47 7.06 -23.23
N THR A 141 5.63 6.92 -22.58
CA THR A 141 6.89 6.58 -23.27
C THR A 141 6.87 5.17 -23.85
N PHE A 142 6.31 4.20 -23.15
CA PHE A 142 6.17 2.83 -23.67
C PHE A 142 5.13 2.74 -24.77
N GLU A 143 3.98 3.41 -24.61
CA GLU A 143 2.95 3.49 -25.66
C GLU A 143 3.53 4.03 -26.99
N GLN A 144 4.26 5.16 -26.94
CA GLN A 144 4.93 5.76 -28.09
C GLN A 144 5.94 4.81 -28.75
N ARG A 145 6.40 3.79 -28.03
CA ARG A 145 7.29 2.73 -28.56
C ARG A 145 6.53 1.48 -29.02
N GLY A 146 5.20 1.55 -29.06
CA GLY A 146 4.37 0.46 -29.57
C GLY A 146 4.06 -0.64 -28.54
N TYR A 147 4.16 -0.36 -27.24
CA TYR A 147 3.76 -1.30 -26.20
C TYR A 147 2.32 -1.07 -25.75
N GLN A 148 1.59 -2.16 -25.53
CA GLN A 148 0.36 -2.14 -24.76
C GLN A 148 0.70 -1.91 -23.28
N VAL A 149 0.13 -0.89 -22.65
CA VAL A 149 0.51 -0.53 -21.29
C VAL A 149 -0.69 -0.63 -20.35
N LEU A 150 -0.50 -1.25 -19.20
CA LEU A 150 -1.45 -1.28 -18.09
C LEU A 150 -0.84 -0.63 -16.86
N GLY A 151 -1.36 0.52 -16.43
CA GLY A 151 -1.11 1.11 -15.13
C GLY A 151 -2.12 0.59 -14.12
N LEU A 152 -1.69 -0.32 -13.24
CA LEU A 152 -2.57 -0.98 -12.27
C LEU A 152 -2.72 -0.14 -11.01
N ARG A 153 -3.95 0.19 -10.59
CA ARG A 153 -4.24 0.64 -9.24
C ARG A 153 -4.10 -0.55 -8.28
N LEU A 154 -3.20 -0.47 -7.35
CA LEU A 154 -3.08 -1.49 -6.31
C LEU A 154 -4.23 -1.34 -5.28
N PRO A 155 -4.80 -2.45 -4.76
CA PRO A 155 -5.80 -2.41 -3.69
C PRO A 155 -5.37 -1.53 -2.51
N GLY A 156 -6.32 -0.78 -1.94
CA GLY A 156 -6.08 0.18 -0.87
C GLY A 156 -5.58 1.55 -1.31
N HIS A 157 -5.31 1.75 -2.61
CA HIS A 157 -4.71 2.97 -3.14
C HIS A 157 -5.67 3.77 -4.03
N GLY A 158 -5.29 5.01 -4.34
CA GLY A 158 -6.02 5.89 -5.29
C GLY A 158 -7.29 6.53 -4.73
N THR A 159 -7.87 6.02 -3.65
CA THR A 159 -9.13 6.45 -3.03
C THR A 159 -8.90 7.25 -1.75
N ALA A 160 -8.95 6.59 -0.60
CA ALA A 160 -8.74 7.20 0.72
C ALA A 160 -7.68 6.44 1.52
N PRO A 161 -6.85 7.11 2.34
CA PRO A 161 -5.79 6.46 3.11
C PRO A 161 -6.32 5.41 4.11
N SER A 162 -7.61 5.43 4.48
CA SER A 162 -8.27 4.37 5.25
C SER A 162 -8.14 2.99 4.61
N GLY A 163 -8.06 2.89 3.27
CA GLY A 163 -7.80 1.65 2.54
C GLY A 163 -6.50 0.97 2.99
N LEU A 164 -5.46 1.75 3.26
CA LEU A 164 -4.15 1.25 3.71
C LEU A 164 -4.18 0.64 5.12
N THR A 165 -5.21 0.91 5.92
CA THR A 165 -5.33 0.32 7.27
C THR A 165 -5.72 -1.16 7.25
N ARG A 166 -6.20 -1.68 6.10
CA ARG A 166 -6.79 -3.01 5.98
C ARG A 166 -6.19 -3.89 4.89
N VAL A 167 -5.73 -3.28 3.79
CA VAL A 167 -5.15 -4.00 2.65
C VAL A 167 -4.03 -4.95 3.08
N SER A 168 -3.98 -6.12 2.49
CA SER A 168 -2.85 -7.05 2.61
C SER A 168 -1.96 -7.00 1.37
N TRP A 169 -0.70 -7.42 1.49
CA TRP A 169 0.17 -7.54 0.33
C TRP A 169 -0.31 -8.65 -0.62
N GLN A 170 -1.02 -9.65 -0.11
CA GLN A 170 -1.63 -10.71 -0.93
C GLN A 170 -2.73 -10.16 -1.84
N ASP A 171 -3.56 -9.21 -1.35
CA ASP A 171 -4.55 -8.53 -2.19
C ASP A 171 -3.88 -7.86 -3.38
N MET A 172 -2.78 -7.14 -3.14
CA MET A 172 -2.00 -6.50 -4.20
C MET A 172 -1.37 -7.53 -5.14
N ALA A 173 -0.82 -8.65 -4.64
CA ALA A 173 -0.22 -9.69 -5.46
C ALA A 173 -1.25 -10.38 -6.38
N VAL A 174 -2.47 -10.61 -5.90
CA VAL A 174 -3.55 -11.18 -6.73
C VAL A 174 -3.99 -10.19 -7.81
N ALA A 175 -4.09 -8.90 -7.50
CA ALA A 175 -4.37 -7.86 -8.50
C ALA A 175 -3.29 -7.81 -9.60
N VAL A 176 -2.01 -7.99 -9.25
CA VAL A 176 -0.90 -8.10 -10.23
C VAL A 176 -1.11 -9.31 -11.16
N ARG A 177 -1.52 -10.47 -10.62
CA ARG A 177 -1.82 -11.66 -11.44
C ARG A 177 -2.98 -11.42 -12.40
N LEU A 178 -4.03 -10.70 -11.97
CA LEU A 178 -5.15 -10.29 -12.84
C LEU A 178 -4.66 -9.39 -13.96
N GLY A 179 -3.88 -8.36 -13.66
CA GLY A 179 -3.32 -7.45 -14.66
C GLY A 179 -2.41 -8.15 -15.66
N MET A 180 -1.58 -9.09 -15.23
CA MET A 180 -0.70 -9.85 -16.11
C MET A 180 -1.48 -10.77 -17.06
N ARG A 181 -2.53 -11.45 -16.56
CA ARG A 181 -3.42 -12.27 -17.43
C ARG A 181 -4.13 -11.41 -18.47
N HIS A 182 -4.62 -10.24 -18.08
CA HIS A 182 -5.24 -9.29 -18.98
C HIS A 182 -4.28 -8.84 -20.09
N LEU A 183 -3.07 -8.40 -19.73
CA LEU A 183 -2.06 -8.01 -20.72
C LEU A 183 -1.70 -9.16 -21.66
N SER A 184 -1.58 -10.39 -21.15
CA SER A 184 -1.30 -11.56 -21.99
C SER A 184 -2.38 -11.78 -23.04
N ALA A 185 -3.65 -11.64 -22.66
CA ALA A 185 -4.76 -11.74 -23.60
C ALA A 185 -4.73 -10.64 -24.68
N ARG A 186 -4.19 -9.45 -24.35
CA ARG A 186 -4.07 -8.30 -25.26
C ARG A 186 -2.91 -8.44 -26.24
N VAL A 187 -1.77 -9.01 -25.79
CA VAL A 187 -0.54 -9.02 -26.59
C VAL A 187 -0.21 -10.40 -27.21
N GLY A 188 -0.93 -11.46 -26.80
CA GLY A 188 -0.66 -12.83 -27.23
C GLY A 188 0.71 -13.33 -26.77
N ASP A 189 1.46 -13.95 -27.67
CA ASP A 189 2.79 -14.55 -27.39
C ASP A 189 3.93 -13.51 -27.30
N LYS A 190 3.62 -12.21 -27.34
CA LYS A 190 4.61 -11.16 -27.28
C LYS A 190 5.14 -10.94 -25.85
N PRO A 191 6.37 -10.42 -25.72
CA PRO A 191 6.98 -10.24 -24.40
C PRO A 191 6.20 -9.25 -23.53
N ILE A 192 6.07 -9.56 -22.24
CA ILE A 192 5.50 -8.66 -21.24
C ILE A 192 6.58 -8.29 -20.24
N HIS A 193 6.70 -7.00 -19.96
CA HIS A 193 7.62 -6.43 -18.99
C HIS A 193 6.86 -5.92 -17.77
N ILE A 194 7.46 -6.00 -16.58
CA ILE A 194 6.89 -5.40 -15.38
C ILE A 194 7.81 -4.29 -14.89
N VAL A 195 7.26 -3.11 -14.69
CA VAL A 195 7.94 -1.99 -14.04
C VAL A 195 7.36 -1.84 -12.64
N GLY A 196 8.19 -2.02 -11.61
CA GLY A 196 7.80 -1.85 -10.23
C GLY A 196 8.54 -0.68 -9.57
N TYR A 197 7.80 0.27 -9.01
CA TYR A 197 8.33 1.38 -8.24
C TYR A 197 8.11 1.15 -6.74
N SER A 198 9.13 1.32 -5.93
CA SER A 198 9.07 1.18 -4.46
C SER A 198 8.43 -0.16 -4.06
N THR A 199 7.22 -0.20 -3.49
CA THR A 199 6.48 -1.42 -3.14
C THR A 199 6.08 -2.24 -4.38
N GLY A 200 5.87 -1.60 -5.53
CA GLY A 200 5.62 -2.30 -6.80
C GLY A 200 6.78 -3.21 -7.21
N ALA A 201 8.01 -2.89 -6.81
CA ALA A 201 9.19 -3.70 -7.15
C ALA A 201 9.19 -5.09 -6.46
N PRO A 202 9.01 -5.24 -5.14
CA PRO A 202 8.89 -6.55 -4.54
C PRO A 202 7.61 -7.31 -4.96
N LEU A 203 6.51 -6.63 -5.38
CA LEU A 203 5.37 -7.30 -6.00
C LEU A 203 5.73 -7.89 -7.38
N ALA A 204 6.49 -7.16 -8.19
CA ALA A 204 7.02 -7.67 -9.46
C ALA A 204 7.93 -8.89 -9.26
N LEU A 205 8.78 -8.86 -8.22
CA LEU A 205 9.65 -10.00 -7.87
C LEU A 205 8.82 -11.19 -7.37
N ASP A 206 7.81 -10.98 -6.54
CA ASP A 206 6.92 -12.05 -6.05
C ASP A 206 6.24 -12.76 -7.22
N PHE A 207 5.69 -11.98 -8.17
CA PHE A 207 5.09 -12.52 -9.39
C PHE A 207 6.09 -13.31 -10.24
N ALA A 208 7.30 -12.79 -10.45
CA ALA A 208 8.32 -13.50 -11.22
C ALA A 208 8.77 -14.81 -10.56
N LEU A 209 8.83 -14.84 -9.23
CA LEU A 209 9.13 -16.07 -8.48
C LEU A 209 8.01 -17.10 -8.60
N ASP A 210 6.73 -16.70 -8.67
CA ASP A 210 5.62 -17.60 -8.96
C ASP A 210 5.74 -18.19 -10.37
N ALA A 211 6.01 -17.34 -11.38
CA ALA A 211 6.19 -17.77 -12.76
C ALA A 211 7.34 -18.77 -12.93
N LEU A 212 8.44 -18.61 -12.18
CA LEU A 212 9.55 -19.54 -12.17
C LEU A 212 9.20 -20.91 -11.52
N GLN A 213 8.15 -20.96 -10.71
CA GLN A 213 7.61 -22.19 -10.12
C GLN A 213 6.50 -22.82 -10.98
N GLY A 214 6.12 -22.20 -12.08
CA GLY A 214 5.04 -22.62 -12.93
C GLY A 214 3.64 -22.28 -12.41
N ASP A 215 3.56 -21.46 -11.36
CA ASP A 215 2.29 -21.11 -10.70
C ASP A 215 1.51 -20.03 -11.45
N THR A 216 2.18 -19.29 -12.34
CA THR A 216 1.58 -18.22 -13.12
C THR A 216 2.03 -18.23 -14.58
N SER A 217 1.11 -17.87 -15.47
CA SER A 217 1.40 -17.66 -16.89
C SER A 217 0.77 -16.34 -17.33
N PRO A 218 1.47 -15.56 -18.14
CA PRO A 218 2.81 -15.74 -18.70
C PRO A 218 3.93 -15.32 -17.75
N ALA A 219 5.15 -15.86 -17.93
CA ALA A 219 6.32 -15.35 -17.26
C ALA A 219 6.71 -13.97 -17.82
N PRO A 220 7.13 -13.01 -16.98
CA PRO A 220 7.59 -11.71 -17.45
C PRO A 220 8.92 -11.85 -18.21
N ALA A 221 9.04 -11.17 -19.35
CA ALA A 221 10.27 -11.14 -20.14
C ALA A 221 11.39 -10.35 -19.45
N SER A 222 11.04 -9.33 -18.69
CA SER A 222 11.99 -8.60 -17.82
C SER A 222 11.28 -7.86 -16.69
N LEU A 223 12.05 -7.51 -15.66
CA LEU A 223 11.65 -6.67 -14.56
C LEU A 223 12.48 -5.38 -14.57
N ILE A 224 11.83 -4.24 -14.41
CA ILE A 224 12.45 -2.93 -14.19
C ILE A 224 12.08 -2.48 -12.78
N LEU A 225 13.05 -2.48 -11.88
CA LEU A 225 12.85 -2.20 -10.46
C LEU A 225 13.39 -0.81 -10.13
N ILE A 226 12.49 0.12 -9.80
CA ILE A 226 12.83 1.52 -9.50
C ILE A 226 12.74 1.74 -8.00
N SER A 227 13.86 2.12 -7.37
CA SER A 227 13.95 2.39 -5.93
C SER A 227 13.23 1.32 -5.09
N PRO A 228 13.57 0.02 -5.27
CA PRO A 228 12.82 -1.08 -4.69
C PRO A 228 12.79 -1.01 -3.16
N ALA A 229 11.60 -1.20 -2.58
CA ALA A 229 11.41 -1.28 -1.14
C ALA A 229 11.93 -2.64 -0.61
N ILE A 230 13.26 -2.81 -0.56
CA ILE A 230 13.95 -4.00 -0.08
C ILE A 230 14.75 -3.66 1.18
N GLY A 231 14.79 -4.55 2.17
CA GLY A 231 15.60 -4.37 3.38
C GLY A 231 15.01 -3.39 4.40
N ILE A 232 13.69 -3.37 4.54
CA ILE A 232 13.00 -2.49 5.51
C ILE A 232 13.43 -2.83 6.94
N SER A 233 13.80 -1.77 7.69
CA SER A 233 14.28 -1.82 9.07
C SER A 233 13.35 -2.57 10.03
N PRO A 234 13.89 -3.19 11.12
CA PRO A 234 13.13 -3.82 12.21
C PRO A 234 12.13 -2.88 12.92
N ALA A 235 12.20 -1.57 12.72
CA ALA A 235 11.19 -0.62 13.21
C ALA A 235 9.76 -0.95 12.70
N ALA A 236 9.62 -1.67 11.59
CA ALA A 236 8.34 -2.21 11.13
C ALA A 236 7.71 -3.21 12.13
N VAL A 237 8.51 -3.84 13.01
CA VAL A 237 8.00 -4.72 14.08
C VAL A 237 7.20 -3.91 15.12
N LEU A 238 7.61 -2.68 15.42
CA LEU A 238 6.86 -1.78 16.32
C LEU A 238 5.49 -1.41 15.74
N ALA A 239 5.37 -1.33 14.41
CA ALA A 239 4.12 -1.10 13.70
C ALA A 239 3.08 -2.19 14.00
N THR A 240 3.48 -3.46 14.08
CA THR A 240 2.58 -4.58 14.39
C THR A 240 1.90 -4.42 15.77
N TRP A 241 2.63 -3.98 16.79
CA TRP A 241 2.08 -3.73 18.12
C TRP A 241 1.11 -2.54 18.13
N LYS A 242 1.49 -1.43 17.48
CA LYS A 242 0.61 -0.26 17.33
C LYS A 242 -0.72 -0.64 16.67
N ARG A 243 -0.67 -1.40 15.57
CA ARG A 243 -1.87 -1.86 14.86
C ARG A 243 -2.79 -2.73 15.74
N ARG A 244 -2.24 -3.65 16.52
CA ARG A 244 -3.03 -4.50 17.44
C ARG A 244 -3.73 -3.70 18.52
N LEU A 245 -3.10 -2.64 19.02
CA LEU A 245 -3.68 -1.75 20.03
C LEU A 245 -4.72 -0.78 19.44
N SER A 246 -4.61 -0.42 18.15
CA SER A 246 -5.54 0.53 17.50
C SER A 246 -6.99 0.04 17.40
N ILE A 247 -7.22 -1.28 17.60
CA ILE A 247 -8.56 -1.89 17.58
C ILE A 247 -9.35 -1.53 18.86
N MET A 248 -8.66 -1.12 19.92
CA MET A 248 -9.32 -0.77 21.19
C MET A 248 -9.99 0.62 21.10
N PRO A 249 -11.18 0.81 21.69
CA PRO A 249 -11.86 2.09 21.72
C PRO A 249 -10.94 3.21 22.24
N GLY A 250 -10.90 4.35 21.55
CA GLY A 250 -10.06 5.50 21.88
C GLY A 250 -8.60 5.42 21.41
N LEU A 251 -8.15 4.29 20.82
CA LEU A 251 -6.76 4.12 20.33
C LEU A 251 -6.66 4.12 18.80
N GLY A 252 -7.69 4.62 18.09
CA GLY A 252 -7.72 4.68 16.62
C GLY A 252 -6.54 5.43 16.00
N GLY A 253 -5.97 6.42 16.69
CA GLY A 253 -4.76 7.12 16.26
C GLY A 253 -3.54 6.21 16.09
N LEU A 254 -3.48 5.07 16.78
CA LEU A 254 -2.40 4.09 16.64
C LEU A 254 -2.43 3.33 15.30
N ALA A 255 -3.54 3.40 14.55
CA ALA A 255 -3.62 2.86 13.19
C ALA A 255 -2.71 3.62 12.21
N TRP A 256 -2.19 4.77 12.63
CA TRP A 256 -1.42 5.69 11.81
C TRP A 256 0.01 5.84 12.31
N LEU A 257 0.96 5.74 11.41
CA LEU A 257 2.35 6.14 11.66
C LEU A 257 2.50 7.65 11.50
N GLN A 258 1.73 8.23 10.58
CA GLN A 258 1.73 9.65 10.29
C GLN A 258 0.33 10.07 9.86
N LEU A 259 -0.19 11.15 10.45
CA LEU A 259 -1.41 11.83 10.01
C LEU A 259 -1.01 13.21 9.50
N GLN A 260 -1.41 13.54 8.29
CA GLN A 260 -1.16 14.84 7.66
C GLN A 260 -2.40 15.31 6.90
N PRO A 261 -2.54 16.60 6.64
CA PRO A 261 -3.53 17.09 5.71
C PRO A 261 -3.29 16.48 4.32
N GLU A 262 -4.36 16.04 3.66
CA GLU A 262 -4.31 15.45 2.32
C GLU A 262 -4.36 16.58 1.28
N PHE A 263 -3.19 16.97 0.77
CA PHE A 263 -3.05 18.05 -0.22
C PHE A 263 -2.53 17.58 -1.58
N ASP A 264 -2.05 16.34 -1.68
CA ASP A 264 -1.60 15.77 -2.95
C ASP A 264 -2.78 15.06 -3.65
N PRO A 265 -3.10 15.35 -4.92
CA PRO A 265 -4.21 14.72 -5.63
C PRO A 265 -3.99 13.24 -5.93
N TYR A 266 -2.76 12.73 -5.89
CA TYR A 266 -2.42 11.39 -6.37
C TYR A 266 -1.74 10.50 -5.33
N LYS A 267 -1.20 11.09 -4.26
CA LYS A 267 -0.50 10.39 -3.20
C LYS A 267 -1.15 10.70 -1.85
N TYR A 268 -1.26 9.71 -0.98
CA TYR A 268 -1.69 9.94 0.41
C TYR A 268 -0.57 10.58 1.21
N ASN A 269 -0.90 11.64 1.93
CA ASN A 269 0.03 12.29 2.86
C ASN A 269 0.04 11.59 4.22
N SER A 270 -1.10 11.01 4.62
CA SER A 270 -1.19 10.17 5.81
C SER A 270 -0.70 8.74 5.52
N PHE A 271 0.00 8.13 6.49
CA PHE A 271 0.57 6.81 6.33
C PHE A 271 0.09 5.85 7.41
N ALA A 272 -0.63 4.79 7.02
CA ALA A 272 -1.15 3.79 7.93
C ALA A 272 -0.05 2.86 8.47
N THR A 273 -0.16 2.49 9.74
CA THR A 273 0.73 1.52 10.39
C THR A 273 0.73 0.18 9.66
N ASN A 274 -0.45 -0.29 9.22
CA ASN A 274 -0.59 -1.52 8.44
C ASN A 274 0.18 -1.47 7.13
N ALA A 275 0.22 -0.33 6.42
CA ALA A 275 0.95 -0.21 5.16
C ALA A 275 2.43 -0.58 5.32
N GLY A 276 3.10 -0.05 6.36
CA GLY A 276 4.48 -0.40 6.67
C GLY A 276 4.66 -1.89 7.01
N GLU A 277 3.71 -2.47 7.75
CA GLU A 277 3.71 -3.91 8.07
C GLU A 277 3.60 -4.77 6.80
N GLN A 278 2.70 -4.42 5.87
CA GLN A 278 2.49 -5.19 4.65
C GLN A 278 3.72 -5.16 3.72
N VAL A 279 4.37 -4.00 3.57
CA VAL A 279 5.63 -3.92 2.80
C VAL A 279 6.71 -4.78 3.45
N HIS A 280 6.84 -4.75 4.78
CA HIS A 280 7.81 -5.60 5.50
C HIS A 280 7.52 -7.10 5.29
N ARG A 281 6.25 -7.52 5.38
CA ARG A 281 5.86 -8.92 5.15
C ARG A 281 6.16 -9.38 3.74
N LEU A 282 5.84 -8.57 2.73
CA LEU A 282 6.11 -8.84 1.32
C LEU A 282 7.62 -9.01 1.09
N THR A 283 8.42 -8.05 1.52
CA THR A 283 9.87 -8.09 1.28
C THR A 283 10.53 -9.28 1.97
N ARG A 284 10.06 -9.68 3.18
CA ARG A 284 10.52 -10.89 3.85
C ARG A 284 10.07 -12.16 3.14
N ALA A 285 8.87 -12.19 2.56
CA ALA A 285 8.40 -13.34 1.78
C ALA A 285 9.27 -13.52 0.53
N VAL A 286 9.51 -12.45 -0.22
CA VAL A 286 10.38 -12.46 -1.41
C VAL A 286 11.80 -12.89 -1.04
N ALA A 287 12.41 -12.30 -0.01
CA ALA A 287 13.77 -12.65 0.42
C ALA A 287 13.92 -14.12 0.79
N ARG A 288 12.94 -14.70 1.51
CA ARG A 288 12.95 -16.15 1.86
C ARG A 288 12.84 -17.04 0.63
N ARG A 289 12.01 -16.65 -0.36
CA ARG A 289 11.85 -17.42 -1.60
C ARG A 289 13.13 -17.41 -2.44
N ILE A 290 13.83 -16.27 -2.51
CA ILE A 290 15.12 -16.15 -3.20
C ILE A 290 16.16 -17.04 -2.51
N ALA A 291 16.32 -16.93 -1.18
CA ALA A 291 17.30 -17.72 -0.43
C ALA A 291 17.05 -19.25 -0.53
N ALA A 292 15.78 -19.67 -0.55
CA ALA A 292 15.42 -21.07 -0.73
C ALA A 292 15.85 -21.60 -2.12
N ARG A 293 15.82 -20.77 -3.15
CA ARG A 293 16.28 -21.13 -4.49
C ARG A 293 17.80 -21.25 -4.59
N GLU A 294 18.53 -20.28 -4.04
CA GLU A 294 20.00 -20.32 -4.00
C GLU A 294 20.50 -21.58 -3.28
N GLY A 295 19.81 -22.01 -2.20
CA GLY A 295 20.13 -23.24 -1.48
C GLY A 295 19.84 -24.51 -2.29
N SER A 296 18.84 -24.52 -3.18
CA SER A 296 18.54 -25.67 -4.04
C SER A 296 19.54 -25.82 -5.19
N ASP A 297 20.00 -24.71 -5.77
CA ASP A 297 20.95 -24.71 -6.88
C ASP A 297 22.38 -25.10 -6.40
N SER A 298 22.73 -24.74 -5.16
CA SER A 298 24.03 -25.11 -4.56
C SER A 298 24.11 -26.58 -4.11
N GLY A 299 22.98 -27.27 -3.97
CA GLY A 299 22.91 -28.70 -3.66
C GLY A 299 22.93 -29.65 -4.87
N ALA A 300 22.87 -29.10 -6.09
CA ALA A 300 22.80 -29.84 -7.35
C ALA A 300 24.16 -29.91 -8.10
N MET A 301 25.23 -29.34 -7.54
CA MET A 301 26.62 -29.50 -7.99
C MET A 301 27.36 -30.48 -7.06
#